data_a3a6cabf05e0dca65760cb8d153425bf
#
_entry.id   a3a6cabf05e0dca65760cb8d153425bf
#
_cell.length_a   1.000
_cell.length_b   1.000
_cell.length_c   1.000
_cell.angle_alpha   90.00
_cell.angle_beta   90.00
_cell.angle_gamma   90.00
#
_symmetry.space_group_name_H-M   'P 1'
#
loop_
_entity.id
_entity.type
_entity.pdbx_description
1 polymer ?
#
loop_
_entity_poly.entity_id
_entity_poly.type
_entity_poly.pdbx_seq_one_letter_code
_entity_poly.pdbx_strand_id
1 'polypeptide(L)'
;MADHAITPEGLVEQERCFADAFAAKDLEIVRPLYDRAVVYVSPTVRLFDWPARIEGVDRTLEFIGLTIRNVEDIRYEAVEAAVTPPGDAAFVRIHFDWTAGARRLRSSYVVIYRYRGGRIARQELYYDPSGRLEELGPPVGSRRGP
;
A
#
# COMPACT_ATOMS: atom_id res chain seq x y z
N MET A 1 -23.77 0.52 -12.95
CA MET A 1 -24.35 -0.56 -12.18
C MET A 1 -23.85 -0.50 -10.77
N ALA A 2 -24.75 -0.64 -9.86
CA ALA A 2 -24.39 -0.55 -8.44
C ALA A 2 -23.50 -1.69 -7.99
N ASP A 3 -23.53 -2.81 -8.71
CA ASP A 3 -22.74 -3.96 -8.32
C ASP A 3 -21.25 -3.77 -8.55
N HIS A 4 -20.83 -2.65 -9.15
CA HIS A 4 -19.41 -2.37 -9.32
C HIS A 4 -18.91 -1.36 -8.29
N ALA A 5 -19.75 -0.95 -7.33
CA ALA A 5 -19.33 -0.03 -6.30
C ALA A 5 -18.49 -0.77 -5.26
N ILE A 6 -17.46 -0.11 -4.73
CA ILE A 6 -16.73 -0.69 -3.61
C ILE A 6 -17.59 -0.57 -2.36
N THR A 7 -17.59 -1.60 -1.54
CA THR A 7 -18.33 -1.61 -0.28
C THR A 7 -17.34 -1.63 0.87
N PRO A 8 -17.79 -1.31 2.10
CA PRO A 8 -16.88 -1.42 3.25
C PRO A 8 -16.29 -2.82 3.40
N GLU A 9 -17.08 -3.86 3.19
CA GLU A 9 -16.60 -5.24 3.26
C GLU A 9 -15.61 -5.52 2.16
N GLY A 10 -15.88 -5.04 0.95
CA GLY A 10 -14.98 -5.19 -0.18
C GLY A 10 -13.65 -4.50 0.06
N LEU A 11 -13.68 -3.35 0.73
CA LEU A 11 -12.46 -2.62 1.05
C LEU A 11 -11.61 -3.39 2.06
N VAL A 12 -12.23 -3.99 3.07
CA VAL A 12 -11.52 -4.83 4.03
C VAL A 12 -10.83 -5.98 3.31
N GLU A 13 -11.54 -6.62 2.39
CA GLU A 13 -10.98 -7.74 1.63
C GLU A 13 -9.84 -7.29 0.72
N GLN A 14 -10.00 -6.15 0.08
CA GLN A 14 -8.95 -5.57 -0.75
C GLN A 14 -7.67 -5.35 0.06
N GLU A 15 -7.80 -4.76 1.26
CA GLU A 15 -6.63 -4.45 2.06
C GLU A 15 -5.99 -5.71 2.62
N ARG A 16 -6.78 -6.75 2.87
CA ARG A 16 -6.21 -8.04 3.24
C ARG A 16 -5.38 -8.63 2.10
N CYS A 17 -5.82 -8.47 0.86
CA CYS A 17 -5.04 -8.91 -0.29
C CYS A 17 -3.71 -8.18 -0.37
N PHE A 18 -3.69 -6.87 -0.11
CA PHE A 18 -2.44 -6.13 -0.10
C PHE A 18 -1.51 -6.63 1.02
N ALA A 19 -2.07 -6.87 2.21
CA ALA A 19 -1.26 -7.38 3.31
C ALA A 19 -0.63 -8.72 2.96
N ASP A 20 -1.40 -9.62 2.36
CA ASP A 20 -0.91 -10.94 1.95
C ASP A 20 0.16 -10.81 0.87
N ALA A 21 -0.05 -9.93 -0.10
CA ALA A 21 0.89 -9.73 -1.19
C ALA A 21 2.24 -9.21 -0.67
N PHE A 22 2.20 -8.26 0.25
CA PHE A 22 3.43 -7.69 0.79
C PHE A 22 4.16 -8.70 1.68
N ALA A 23 3.43 -9.45 2.49
CA ALA A 23 4.04 -10.46 3.35
C ALA A 23 4.72 -11.55 2.52
N ALA A 24 4.09 -11.94 1.42
CA ALA A 24 4.64 -12.97 0.52
C ALA A 24 5.62 -12.40 -0.50
N LYS A 25 5.69 -11.07 -0.61
CA LYS A 25 6.45 -10.38 -1.66
C LYS A 25 6.02 -10.83 -3.04
N ASP A 26 4.72 -11.06 -3.21
CA ASP A 26 4.14 -11.55 -4.45
C ASP A 26 3.00 -10.62 -4.88
N LEU A 27 3.31 -9.66 -5.73
CA LEU A 27 2.34 -8.65 -6.14
C LEU A 27 1.34 -9.15 -7.16
N GLU A 28 1.53 -10.35 -7.69
CA GLU A 28 0.51 -10.94 -8.58
C GLU A 28 -0.79 -11.19 -7.82
N ILE A 29 -0.71 -11.33 -6.50
CA ILE A 29 -1.90 -11.50 -5.66
C ILE A 29 -2.86 -10.31 -5.79
N VAL A 30 -2.33 -9.10 -5.96
CA VAL A 30 -3.17 -7.89 -6.04
C VAL A 30 -3.44 -7.43 -7.46
N ARG A 31 -2.80 -8.03 -8.47
CA ARG A 31 -3.01 -7.63 -9.86
C ARG A 31 -4.50 -7.56 -10.25
N PRO A 32 -5.34 -8.53 -9.86
CA PRO A 32 -6.76 -8.47 -10.28
C PRO A 32 -7.54 -7.30 -9.69
N LEU A 33 -7.02 -6.64 -8.67
CA LEU A 33 -7.70 -5.51 -8.05
C LEU A 33 -7.59 -4.24 -8.89
N TYR A 34 -6.64 -4.20 -9.83
CA TYR A 34 -6.31 -3.00 -10.58
C TYR A 34 -6.96 -2.96 -11.94
N ASP A 35 -7.37 -1.76 -12.33
CA ASP A 35 -7.67 -1.47 -13.72
C ASP A 35 -6.36 -1.46 -14.51
N ARG A 36 -6.37 -1.95 -15.74
CA ARG A 36 -5.15 -2.03 -16.56
C ARG A 36 -4.50 -0.66 -16.75
N ALA A 37 -5.31 0.39 -16.79
CA ALA A 37 -4.83 1.75 -17.03
C ALA A 37 -4.67 2.54 -15.73
N VAL A 38 -4.48 1.87 -14.59
CA VAL A 38 -4.38 2.54 -13.30
C VAL A 38 -3.30 3.60 -13.30
N VAL A 39 -3.54 4.67 -12.55
CA VAL A 39 -2.54 5.71 -12.31
C VAL A 39 -2.13 5.62 -10.84
N TYR A 40 -0.83 5.52 -10.60
CA TYR A 40 -0.27 5.40 -9.26
C TYR A 40 0.58 6.62 -8.97
N VAL A 41 0.34 7.27 -7.83
CA VAL A 41 1.05 8.47 -7.43
C VAL A 41 1.56 8.29 -6.01
N SER A 42 2.85 8.39 -5.82
CA SER A 42 3.46 8.28 -4.50
C SER A 42 4.75 9.12 -4.47
N PRO A 43 5.01 9.82 -3.36
CA PRO A 43 6.26 10.59 -3.27
C PRO A 43 7.50 9.70 -3.24
N THR A 44 7.35 8.41 -2.96
CA THR A 44 8.49 7.50 -2.91
C THR A 44 9.14 7.29 -4.28
N VAL A 45 8.47 7.70 -5.37
CA VAL A 45 9.10 7.62 -6.70
C VAL A 45 10.41 8.37 -6.75
N ARG A 46 10.56 9.43 -5.95
CA ARG A 46 11.80 10.20 -5.93
C ARG A 46 12.99 9.41 -5.41
N LEU A 47 12.74 8.43 -4.56
CA LEU A 47 13.82 7.62 -3.99
C LEU A 47 14.46 6.72 -5.04
N PHE A 48 13.76 6.45 -6.13
CA PHE A 48 14.20 5.53 -7.16
C PHE A 48 14.30 6.18 -8.53
N ASP A 49 14.14 7.51 -8.59
CA ASP A 49 14.23 8.27 -9.83
C ASP A 49 13.20 7.81 -10.87
N TRP A 50 12.00 7.52 -10.40
CA TRP A 50 10.88 7.17 -11.26
C TRP A 50 10.00 8.39 -11.53
N PRO A 51 9.17 8.36 -12.59
CA PRO A 51 8.27 9.47 -12.88
C PRO A 51 7.29 9.75 -11.73
N ALA A 52 6.88 11.00 -11.59
CA ALA A 52 5.95 11.41 -10.54
C ALA A 52 4.63 10.66 -10.61
N ARG A 53 4.27 10.20 -11.80
CA ARG A 53 3.03 9.53 -12.05
C ARG A 53 3.34 8.27 -12.81
N ILE A 54 2.90 7.13 -12.33
CA ILE A 54 3.14 5.84 -12.97
C ILE A 54 1.84 5.41 -13.61
N GLU A 55 1.87 5.03 -14.89
CA GLU A 55 0.67 4.66 -15.62
C GLU A 55 0.71 3.20 -16.01
N GLY A 56 -0.40 2.50 -15.78
CA GLY A 56 -0.54 1.10 -16.13
C GLY A 56 -0.22 0.17 -14.98
N VAL A 57 -0.92 -0.97 -14.95
CA VAL A 57 -0.80 -1.93 -13.86
C VAL A 57 0.59 -2.56 -13.82
N ASP A 58 1.17 -2.87 -14.98
CA ASP A 58 2.48 -3.52 -15.00
C ASP A 58 3.55 -2.64 -14.38
N ARG A 59 3.58 -1.36 -14.76
CA ARG A 59 4.56 -0.42 -14.22
C ARG A 59 4.30 -0.16 -12.74
N THR A 60 3.04 -0.09 -12.35
CA THR A 60 2.67 0.13 -10.95
C THR A 60 3.19 -1.02 -10.09
N LEU A 61 2.95 -2.26 -10.50
CA LEU A 61 3.40 -3.41 -9.73
C LEU A 61 4.92 -3.53 -9.73
N GLU A 62 5.55 -3.15 -10.83
CA GLU A 62 7.01 -3.13 -10.90
C GLU A 62 7.58 -2.16 -9.86
N PHE A 63 7.00 -0.96 -9.75
CA PHE A 63 7.46 0.03 -8.79
C PHE A 63 7.24 -0.42 -7.35
N ILE A 64 6.03 -0.91 -7.04
CA ILE A 64 5.74 -1.39 -5.69
C ILE A 64 6.68 -2.54 -5.33
N GLY A 65 6.93 -3.45 -6.28
CA GLY A 65 7.86 -4.55 -6.06
C GLY A 65 9.26 -4.07 -5.73
N LEU A 66 9.69 -3.01 -6.41
CA LEU A 66 10.99 -2.42 -6.13
C LEU A 66 11.08 -1.90 -4.69
N THR A 67 10.01 -1.27 -4.21
CA THR A 67 10.03 -0.68 -2.87
C THR A 67 10.04 -1.76 -1.78
N ILE A 68 9.40 -2.90 -1.99
CA ILE A 68 9.32 -3.93 -0.95
C ILE A 68 10.44 -4.96 -1.03
N ARG A 69 11.17 -4.99 -2.16
CA ARG A 69 12.18 -6.02 -2.37
C ARG A 69 13.33 -5.94 -1.38
N ASN A 70 13.66 -4.76 -0.95
CA ASN A 70 14.85 -4.51 -0.14
C ASN A 70 14.57 -4.39 1.35
N VAL A 71 13.36 -4.72 1.79
CA VAL A 71 13.02 -4.67 3.21
C VAL A 71 12.53 -6.03 3.67
N GLU A 72 12.60 -6.28 4.98
CA GLU A 72 12.24 -7.57 5.55
C GLU A 72 11.11 -7.41 6.56
N ASP A 73 10.45 -8.53 6.84
CA ASP A 73 9.43 -8.60 7.90
C ASP A 73 8.37 -7.53 7.76
N ILE A 74 7.80 -7.43 6.58
CA ILE A 74 6.80 -6.42 6.27
C ILE A 74 5.49 -6.74 7.00
N ARG A 75 4.96 -5.74 7.67
CA ARG A 75 3.61 -5.81 8.21
C ARG A 75 2.82 -4.61 7.69
N TYR A 76 1.78 -4.90 6.93
CA TYR A 76 0.91 -3.90 6.33
C TYR A 76 -0.43 -3.97 7.05
N GLU A 77 -0.84 -2.87 7.63
CA GLU A 77 -2.06 -2.84 8.42
C GLU A 77 -2.91 -1.62 8.06
N ALA A 78 -4.16 -1.88 7.68
CA ALA A 78 -5.14 -0.82 7.47
C ALA A 78 -5.74 -0.50 8.83
N VAL A 79 -5.42 0.66 9.38
CA VAL A 79 -5.86 1.02 10.73
C VAL A 79 -7.15 1.85 10.72
N GLU A 80 -7.51 2.40 9.58
CA GLU A 80 -8.73 3.18 9.44
C GLU A 80 -9.12 3.21 7.97
N ALA A 81 -10.39 3.06 7.67
CA ALA A 81 -10.81 3.01 6.27
C ALA A 81 -12.24 3.53 6.15
N ALA A 82 -12.54 4.13 5.00
CA ALA A 82 -13.89 4.59 4.69
C ALA A 82 -14.12 4.56 3.19
N VAL A 83 -15.37 4.29 2.83
CA VAL A 83 -15.83 4.32 1.44
C VAL A 83 -16.69 5.56 1.28
N THR A 84 -16.47 6.34 0.23
CA THR A 84 -17.31 7.51 -0.02
C THR A 84 -18.52 7.10 -0.87
N PRO A 85 -19.72 7.63 -0.57
CA PRO A 85 -20.86 7.36 -1.45
C PRO A 85 -20.61 8.01 -2.81
N PRO A 86 -20.97 7.38 -3.91
CA PRO A 86 -21.72 6.13 -4.05
C PRO A 86 -20.85 4.87 -4.13
N GLY A 87 -19.61 4.91 -3.71
CA GLY A 87 -18.74 3.74 -3.73
C GLY A 87 -17.74 3.77 -4.88
N ASP A 88 -17.41 4.96 -5.38
CA ASP A 88 -16.41 5.12 -6.44
C ASP A 88 -15.06 5.58 -5.89
N ALA A 89 -14.97 5.80 -4.60
CA ALA A 89 -13.72 6.20 -3.97
C ALA A 89 -13.66 5.67 -2.54
N ALA A 90 -12.45 5.54 -2.03
CA ALA A 90 -12.22 5.09 -0.66
C ALA A 90 -10.92 5.67 -0.17
N PHE A 91 -10.77 5.78 1.16
CA PHE A 91 -9.46 6.08 1.70
C PHE A 91 -9.13 5.10 2.82
N VAL A 92 -7.83 4.84 2.98
CA VAL A 92 -7.34 3.89 3.98
C VAL A 92 -6.09 4.48 4.61
N ARG A 93 -6.06 4.53 5.94
CA ARG A 93 -4.86 4.91 6.66
C ARG A 93 -4.07 3.64 6.92
N ILE A 94 -2.79 3.65 6.58
CA ILE A 94 -1.94 2.46 6.61
C ILE A 94 -0.79 2.67 7.57
N HIS A 95 -0.48 1.63 8.34
CA HIS A 95 0.80 1.49 8.99
C HIS A 95 1.58 0.43 8.22
N PHE A 96 2.74 0.82 7.72
CA PHE A 96 3.60 -0.07 6.95
C PHE A 96 4.89 -0.24 7.73
N ASP A 97 5.09 -1.41 8.31
CA ASP A 97 6.23 -1.68 9.18
C ASP A 97 7.20 -2.60 8.46
N TRP A 98 8.49 -2.37 8.67
CA TRP A 98 9.51 -3.26 8.11
C TRP A 98 10.75 -3.25 8.97
N THR A 99 11.62 -4.25 8.75
CA THR A 99 12.91 -4.35 9.40
C THR A 99 13.99 -3.93 8.41
N ALA A 100 14.89 -3.08 8.84
CA ALA A 100 16.06 -2.68 8.08
C ALA A 100 17.26 -2.80 9.00
N GLY A 101 18.07 -3.83 8.79
CA GLY A 101 19.19 -4.11 9.68
C GLY A 101 18.71 -4.42 11.08
N ALA A 102 19.18 -3.66 12.04
CA ALA A 102 18.82 -3.86 13.45
C ALA A 102 17.63 -3.00 13.88
N ARG A 103 16.96 -2.36 12.94
CA ARG A 103 15.88 -1.40 13.25
C ARG A 103 14.55 -1.90 12.74
N ARG A 104 13.53 -1.70 13.55
CA ARG A 104 12.15 -1.91 13.14
C ARG A 104 11.52 -0.55 12.94
N LEU A 105 11.01 -0.29 11.74
CA LEU A 105 10.56 1.04 11.34
C LEU A 105 9.12 1.00 10.87
N ARG A 106 8.43 2.12 11.00
CA ARG A 106 7.06 2.29 10.51
C ARG A 106 6.95 3.56 9.71
N SER A 107 6.33 3.46 8.53
CA SER A 107 5.82 4.63 7.84
C SER A 107 4.31 4.63 7.94
N SER A 108 3.73 5.83 8.02
CA SER A 108 2.28 5.99 8.08
C SER A 108 1.85 6.83 6.90
N TYR A 109 0.80 6.39 6.22
CA TYR A 109 0.31 7.13 5.06
C TYR A 109 -1.17 6.83 4.85
N VAL A 110 -1.81 7.69 4.06
CA VAL A 110 -3.19 7.50 3.63
C VAL A 110 -3.17 7.20 2.14
N VAL A 111 -3.90 6.19 1.74
CA VAL A 111 -4.10 5.87 0.33
C VAL A 111 -5.48 6.35 -0.06
N ILE A 112 -5.58 7.08 -1.15
CA ILE A 112 -6.86 7.44 -1.75
C ILE A 112 -7.00 6.59 -2.99
N TYR A 113 -8.07 5.80 -3.03
CA TYR A 113 -8.39 4.95 -4.17
C TYR A 113 -9.56 5.53 -4.95
N ARG A 114 -9.46 5.48 -6.27
CA ARG A 114 -10.62 5.74 -7.12
C ARG A 114 -10.85 4.51 -7.98
N TYR A 115 -12.11 4.18 -8.19
CA TYR A 115 -12.48 2.91 -8.82
C TYR A 115 -13.18 3.14 -10.16
N ARG A 116 -12.98 2.18 -11.07
CA ARG A 116 -13.69 2.14 -12.33
C ARG A 116 -14.11 0.69 -12.52
N GLY A 117 -15.41 0.44 -12.59
CA GLY A 117 -15.90 -0.92 -12.74
C GLY A 117 -15.47 -1.85 -11.62
N GLY A 118 -15.35 -1.33 -10.40
CA GLY A 118 -14.93 -2.11 -9.26
C GLY A 118 -13.43 -2.34 -9.15
N ARG A 119 -12.63 -1.78 -10.06
CA ARG A 119 -11.18 -1.94 -10.03
C ARG A 119 -10.51 -0.61 -9.73
N ILE A 120 -9.33 -0.69 -9.13
CA ILE A 120 -8.58 0.51 -8.76
C ILE A 120 -8.10 1.18 -10.04
N ALA A 121 -8.62 2.38 -10.31
CA ALA A 121 -8.24 3.18 -11.47
C ALA A 121 -7.20 4.24 -11.10
N ARG A 122 -7.14 4.63 -9.82
CA ARG A 122 -6.16 5.58 -9.36
C ARG A 122 -5.83 5.28 -7.90
N GLN A 123 -4.55 5.33 -7.56
CA GLN A 123 -4.07 5.08 -6.22
C GLN A 123 -3.06 6.16 -5.86
N GLU A 124 -3.37 6.96 -4.84
CA GLU A 124 -2.52 8.08 -4.44
C GLU A 124 -2.12 7.91 -2.99
N LEU A 125 -0.83 8.04 -2.70
CA LEU A 125 -0.32 7.88 -1.36
C LEU A 125 0.11 9.24 -0.78
N TYR A 126 -0.33 9.52 0.44
CA TYR A 126 0.01 10.74 1.17
C TYR A 126 0.63 10.36 2.49
N TYR A 127 1.92 10.58 2.62
CA TYR A 127 2.68 10.16 3.78
C TYR A 127 2.53 11.15 4.93
N ASP A 128 2.85 10.69 6.13
CA ASP A 128 2.87 11.50 7.33
C ASP A 128 3.57 12.83 7.02
N PRO A 129 2.89 13.97 7.24
CA PRO A 129 3.49 15.26 6.90
C PRO A 129 4.76 15.58 7.67
N SER A 130 5.01 14.92 8.81
CA SER A 130 6.26 15.13 9.52
C SER A 130 7.46 14.61 8.74
N GLY A 131 7.22 13.69 7.80
CA GLY A 131 8.29 13.09 7.01
C GLY A 131 9.21 12.18 7.80
N ARG A 132 8.80 11.80 9.02
CA ARG A 132 9.66 11.00 9.89
C ARG A 132 9.14 9.58 9.97
N LEU A 133 10.08 8.64 10.05
CA LEU A 133 9.74 7.27 10.30
C LEU A 133 9.69 7.03 11.79
N GLU A 134 8.72 6.26 12.22
CA GLU A 134 8.59 5.89 13.61
C GLU A 134 9.48 4.68 13.88
N GLU A 135 10.22 4.71 14.97
CA GLU A 135 11.06 3.58 15.32
C GLU A 135 10.36 2.74 16.36
N LEU A 136 10.20 1.46 16.07
CA LEU A 136 9.39 0.56 16.89
C LEU A 136 10.23 -0.30 17.84
N GLY A 137 11.55 -0.10 17.84
CA GLY A 137 12.44 -0.90 18.66
C GLY A 137 13.05 -2.03 17.85
N PRO A 138 13.64 -3.03 18.51
CA PRO A 138 14.28 -4.14 17.79
C PRO A 138 13.27 -4.97 17.02
N PRO A 139 13.70 -5.64 15.95
CA PRO A 139 12.79 -6.52 15.21
C PRO A 139 12.24 -7.62 16.09
N VAL A 140 11.03 -8.06 15.75
CA VAL A 140 10.40 -9.18 16.45
C VAL A 140 11.30 -10.40 16.33
N GLY A 141 11.54 -11.08 17.45
CA GLY A 141 12.41 -12.24 17.48
C GLY A 141 13.89 -11.95 17.67
N SER A 142 14.27 -10.70 17.57
CA SER A 142 15.62 -10.29 17.81
C SER A 142 15.85 -10.19 19.29
N ARG A 143 16.45 -11.21 19.94
CA ARG A 143 16.59 -11.16 21.31
C ARG A 143 17.87 -10.67 21.63
N ARG A 144 17.98 -9.77 22.45
CA ARG A 144 19.15 -9.26 22.82
C ARG A 144 19.43 -9.78 24.01
N GLY A 145 19.68 -10.64 24.22
CA GLY A 145 19.97 -11.20 25.43
C GLY A 145 20.46 -10.17 26.30
N PRO A 146 20.44 -10.19 27.46
CA PRO A 146 21.07 -9.25 28.35
C PRO A 146 22.53 -9.30 28.14
#